data_47ca1b44d8c16c8495f5b5a104e3134e
#
_entry.id   47ca1b44d8c16c8495f5b5a104e3134e
#
_cell.length_a   1.000
_cell.length_b   1.000
_cell.length_c   1.000
_cell.angle_alpha   90.00
_cell.angle_beta   90.00
_cell.angle_gamma   90.00
#
_symmetry.space_group_name_H-M   'P 1'
#
loop_
_entity.id
_entity.type
_entity.pdbx_description
1 polymer ?
#
loop_
_entity_poly.entity_id
_entity_poly.type
_entity_poly.pdbx_seq_one_letter_code
_entity_poly.pdbx_strand_id
1 'polypeptide(L)'
;MEAPAVTVDTVRTRDLGLFGFVGRQTLEFLEHLGRYVRLVWWMVRNITNAREYSANFFKQMVQIGIESIPIVIFVSTFVGMVTAVQSAYQIYSWVPRVVVGGLVIKSVLLELTPLLTALVLAGKVGATITAEIGSMRVTEQVDALEAMGFDSISYLVTPRVLAGVLMFPVLVVFGDVVAVLGGYFGAVVVAN
;
A
#
# COMPACT_ATOMS: atom_id res chain seq x y z
N MET A 1 17.56 31.48 -9.90
CA MET A 1 18.49 30.83 -10.84
C MET A 1 17.70 29.71 -11.50
N GLU A 2 16.99 30.09 -12.58
CA GLU A 2 16.09 29.22 -13.30
C GLU A 2 16.91 28.15 -14.05
N ALA A 3 16.62 26.89 -13.78
CA ALA A 3 17.09 25.81 -14.62
C ALA A 3 16.38 25.90 -15.97
N PRO A 4 17.09 25.85 -17.11
CA PRO A 4 16.46 25.95 -18.41
C PRO A 4 15.52 24.76 -18.59
N ALA A 5 14.25 25.07 -18.84
CA ALA A 5 13.30 24.11 -19.35
C ALA A 5 13.88 23.57 -20.66
N VAL A 6 14.28 22.30 -20.64
CA VAL A 6 14.58 21.58 -21.86
C VAL A 6 13.23 21.39 -22.56
N THR A 7 12.88 22.35 -23.39
CA THR A 7 11.87 22.20 -24.41
C THR A 7 12.35 21.11 -25.33
N VAL A 8 11.78 19.91 -25.17
CA VAL A 8 11.86 18.87 -26.20
C VAL A 8 11.01 19.37 -27.36
N ASP A 9 11.61 20.30 -28.12
CA ASP A 9 11.07 20.81 -29.35
C ASP A 9 10.91 19.65 -30.33
N THR A 10 9.68 19.42 -30.66
CA THR A 10 9.20 19.02 -31.98
C THR A 10 10.25 18.35 -32.88
N VAL A 11 10.69 17.15 -32.51
CA VAL A 11 11.26 16.25 -33.51
C VAL A 11 10.10 15.84 -34.39
N ARG A 12 10.10 16.48 -35.57
CA ARG A 12 9.27 16.32 -36.77
C ARG A 12 8.77 14.88 -36.88
N THR A 13 7.52 14.66 -36.49
CA THR A 13 6.81 13.39 -36.57
C THR A 13 6.39 13.15 -38.04
N ARG A 14 7.36 12.76 -38.85
CA ARG A 14 7.09 12.12 -40.13
C ARG A 14 7.81 10.78 -40.14
N ASP A 15 7.00 9.72 -40.16
CA ASP A 15 7.40 8.37 -40.59
C ASP A 15 8.34 7.56 -39.72
N LEU A 16 8.19 7.61 -38.41
CA LEU A 16 8.72 6.55 -37.55
C LEU A 16 7.57 5.57 -37.27
N GLY A 17 7.45 4.53 -38.09
CA GLY A 17 6.49 3.45 -37.93
C GLY A 17 6.49 2.82 -36.52
N LEU A 18 5.89 1.69 -36.34
CA LEU A 18 5.75 0.95 -35.05
C LEU A 18 6.95 1.08 -34.09
N PHE A 19 8.18 1.12 -34.61
CA PHE A 19 9.39 1.31 -33.82
C PHE A 19 9.48 2.68 -33.12
N GLY A 20 9.04 3.74 -33.74
CA GLY A 20 9.02 5.07 -33.12
C GLY A 20 7.95 5.21 -32.06
N PHE A 21 6.80 4.57 -32.25
CA PHE A 21 5.74 4.52 -31.26
C PHE A 21 6.17 3.74 -30.00
N VAL A 22 6.72 2.54 -30.18
CA VAL A 22 7.24 1.70 -29.09
C VAL A 22 8.39 2.40 -28.36
N GLY A 23 9.33 2.99 -29.10
CA GLY A 23 10.46 3.72 -28.51
C GLY A 23 10.01 4.89 -27.64
N ARG A 24 9.04 5.68 -28.10
CA ARG A 24 8.48 6.79 -27.34
C ARG A 24 7.77 6.33 -26.07
N GLN A 25 6.96 5.28 -26.15
CA GLN A 25 6.24 4.72 -25.01
C GLN A 25 7.20 4.12 -23.96
N THR A 26 8.30 3.52 -24.44
CA THR A 26 9.36 3.01 -23.56
C THR A 26 10.10 4.17 -22.86
N LEU A 27 10.41 5.24 -23.57
CA LEU A 27 11.05 6.42 -22.99
C LEU A 27 10.16 7.13 -21.98
N GLU A 28 8.88 7.29 -22.25
CA GLU A 28 7.90 7.85 -21.31
C GLU A 28 7.78 6.98 -20.05
N PHE A 29 7.77 5.66 -20.21
CA PHE A 29 7.78 4.72 -19.07
C PHE A 29 9.06 4.84 -18.24
N LEU A 30 10.22 4.88 -18.89
CA LEU A 30 11.52 5.05 -18.21
C LEU A 30 11.61 6.39 -17.49
N GLU A 31 11.08 7.46 -18.07
CA GLU A 31 11.03 8.77 -17.42
C GLU A 31 10.15 8.76 -16.18
N HIS A 32 8.97 8.12 -16.23
CA HIS A 32 8.11 7.93 -15.09
C HIS A 32 8.82 7.11 -14.00
N LEU A 33 9.44 5.99 -14.39
CA LEU A 33 10.21 5.17 -13.46
C LEU A 33 11.36 5.96 -12.80
N GLY A 34 12.07 6.76 -13.59
CA GLY A 34 13.13 7.63 -13.08
C GLY A 34 12.64 8.69 -12.09
N ARG A 35 11.44 9.22 -12.28
CA ARG A 35 10.80 10.13 -11.32
C ARG A 35 10.49 9.43 -10.00
N TYR A 36 9.93 8.21 -10.04
CA TYR A 36 9.67 7.42 -8.83
C TYR A 36 10.94 7.05 -8.08
N VAL A 37 11.97 6.57 -8.79
CA VAL A 37 13.27 6.23 -8.18
C VAL A 37 13.90 7.46 -7.52
N ARG A 38 13.85 8.60 -8.18
CA ARG A 38 14.37 9.87 -7.64
C ARG A 38 13.60 10.30 -6.39
N LEU A 39 12.28 10.16 -6.40
CA LEU A 39 11.42 10.46 -5.26
C LEU A 39 11.76 9.57 -4.06
N VAL A 40 11.86 8.26 -4.27
CA VAL A 40 12.25 7.30 -3.22
C VAL A 40 13.66 7.57 -2.69
N TRP A 41 14.62 7.83 -3.59
CA TRP A 41 15.98 8.19 -3.20
C TRP A 41 16.03 9.46 -2.33
N TRP A 42 15.26 10.44 -2.71
CA TRP A 42 15.17 11.72 -2.01
C TRP A 42 14.53 11.56 -0.63
N MET A 43 13.48 10.73 -0.52
CA MET A 43 12.86 10.34 0.76
C MET A 43 13.87 9.66 1.69
N VAL A 44 14.61 8.67 1.20
CA VAL A 44 15.61 7.93 2.00
C VAL A 44 16.72 8.88 2.48
N ARG A 45 17.17 9.80 1.63
CA ARG A 45 18.21 10.76 1.99
C ARG A 45 17.75 11.77 3.06
N ASN A 46 16.47 12.15 3.04
CA ASN A 46 15.92 13.16 3.95
C ASN A 46 15.37 12.58 5.28
N ILE A 47 15.42 11.27 5.47
CA ILE A 47 15.02 10.62 6.74
C ILE A 47 15.80 11.18 7.94
N THR A 48 17.00 11.68 7.73
CA THR A 48 17.87 12.20 8.78
C THR A 48 17.32 13.46 9.49
N ASN A 49 16.40 14.20 8.86
CA ASN A 49 15.75 15.37 9.45
C ASN A 49 14.45 15.04 10.21
N ALA A 50 14.34 13.81 10.71
CA ALA A 50 13.14 13.26 11.36
C ALA A 50 12.60 14.12 12.54
N ARG A 51 13.39 15.00 13.11
CA ARG A 51 12.99 15.83 14.25
C ARG A 51 11.93 16.87 13.88
N GLU A 52 11.94 17.37 12.65
CA GLU A 52 10.96 18.35 12.16
C GLU A 52 9.60 17.69 11.79
N TYR A 53 9.61 16.38 11.50
CA TYR A 53 8.45 15.65 11.00
C TYR A 53 7.81 14.72 12.04
N SER A 54 8.36 14.66 13.27
CA SER A 54 7.94 13.67 14.27
C SER A 54 6.45 13.76 14.61
N ALA A 55 5.90 14.96 14.79
CA ALA A 55 4.49 15.15 15.10
C ALA A 55 3.57 14.68 13.96
N ASN A 56 3.94 15.00 12.71
CA ASN A 56 3.20 14.56 11.52
C ASN A 56 3.31 13.03 11.33
N PHE A 57 4.46 12.45 11.60
CA PHE A 57 4.69 11.02 11.52
C PHE A 57 3.78 10.24 12.48
N PHE A 58 3.71 10.62 13.76
CA PHE A 58 2.81 9.97 14.72
C PHE A 58 1.34 10.13 14.34
N LYS A 59 0.94 11.31 13.85
CA LYS A 59 -0.41 11.54 13.35
C LYS A 59 -0.74 10.60 12.18
N GLN A 60 0.19 10.42 11.25
CA GLN A 60 0.02 9.52 10.11
C GLN A 60 0.01 8.04 10.54
N MET A 61 0.81 7.65 11.55
CA MET A 61 0.75 6.30 12.10
C MET A 61 -0.63 5.98 12.69
N VAL A 62 -1.20 6.92 13.44
CA VAL A 62 -2.55 6.76 14.01
C VAL A 62 -3.59 6.67 12.89
N GLN A 63 -3.52 7.55 11.92
CA GLN A 63 -4.45 7.59 10.80
C GLN A 63 -4.38 6.32 9.95
N ILE A 64 -3.19 5.92 9.50
CA ILE A 64 -3.01 4.71 8.70
C ILE A 64 -3.29 3.45 9.52
N GLY A 65 -2.86 3.41 10.78
CA GLY A 65 -3.03 2.27 11.67
C GLY A 65 -4.47 2.11 12.13
N ILE A 66 -4.95 3.02 12.97
CA ILE A 66 -6.23 2.88 13.68
C ILE A 66 -7.42 2.93 12.71
N GLU A 67 -7.42 3.83 11.75
CA GLU A 67 -8.51 3.93 10.78
C GLU A 67 -8.59 2.73 9.82
N SER A 68 -7.53 1.91 9.75
CA SER A 68 -7.55 0.70 8.93
C SER A 68 -7.97 -0.55 9.71
N ILE A 69 -8.01 -0.51 11.04
CA ILE A 69 -8.40 -1.66 11.86
C ILE A 69 -9.77 -2.23 11.45
N PRO A 70 -10.84 -1.44 11.26
CA PRO A 70 -12.15 -2.00 10.92
C PRO A 70 -12.14 -2.82 9.62
N ILE A 71 -11.48 -2.31 8.59
CA ILE A 71 -11.42 -3.01 7.31
C ILE A 71 -10.55 -4.27 7.38
N VAL A 72 -9.46 -4.22 8.16
CA VAL A 72 -8.59 -5.38 8.39
C VAL A 72 -9.35 -6.47 9.15
N ILE A 73 -10.10 -6.13 10.21
CA ILE A 73 -10.96 -7.08 10.94
C ILE A 73 -11.94 -7.74 9.98
N PHE A 74 -12.63 -6.94 9.19
CA PHE A 74 -13.63 -7.45 8.25
C PHE A 74 -13.00 -8.42 7.26
N VAL A 75 -11.98 -8.01 6.53
CA VAL A 75 -11.33 -8.84 5.51
C VAL A 75 -10.74 -10.10 6.12
N SER A 76 -9.96 -9.98 7.20
CA SER A 76 -9.28 -11.12 7.83
C SER A 76 -10.26 -12.13 8.41
N THR A 77 -11.34 -11.68 9.03
CA THR A 77 -12.40 -12.60 9.54
C THR A 77 -13.00 -13.41 8.41
N PHE A 78 -13.35 -12.76 7.30
CA PHE A 78 -13.93 -13.46 6.15
C PHE A 78 -12.94 -14.40 5.49
N VAL A 79 -11.69 -14.01 5.34
CA VAL A 79 -10.63 -14.87 4.78
C VAL A 79 -10.49 -16.15 5.61
N GLY A 80 -10.37 -16.02 6.92
CA GLY A 80 -10.25 -17.16 7.82
C GLY A 80 -11.50 -18.06 7.77
N MET A 81 -12.68 -17.46 7.86
CA MET A 81 -13.96 -18.20 7.85
C MET A 81 -14.15 -18.95 6.53
N VAL A 82 -14.02 -18.28 5.40
CA VAL A 82 -14.22 -18.88 4.07
C VAL A 82 -13.23 -20.01 3.83
N THR A 83 -11.95 -19.79 4.18
CA THR A 83 -10.92 -20.82 3.98
C THR A 83 -11.18 -22.05 4.83
N ALA A 84 -11.60 -21.87 6.10
CA ALA A 84 -11.94 -22.99 6.98
C ALA A 84 -13.14 -23.80 6.45
N VAL A 85 -14.21 -23.10 6.07
CA VAL A 85 -15.43 -23.73 5.50
C VAL A 85 -15.10 -24.47 4.20
N GLN A 86 -14.40 -23.81 3.28
CA GLN A 86 -14.01 -24.38 2.00
C GLN A 86 -13.15 -25.64 2.16
N SER A 87 -12.20 -25.60 3.08
CA SER A 87 -11.34 -26.76 3.36
C SER A 87 -12.11 -27.91 3.96
N ALA A 88 -13.12 -27.65 4.80
CA ALA A 88 -13.95 -28.68 5.39
C ALA A 88 -14.76 -29.46 4.32
N TYR A 89 -15.19 -28.79 3.25
CA TYR A 89 -15.95 -29.42 2.15
C TYR A 89 -15.07 -30.15 1.12
N GLN A 90 -13.80 -29.72 0.94
CA GLN A 90 -12.92 -30.26 -0.11
C GLN A 90 -12.09 -31.46 0.34
N ILE A 91 -11.99 -31.72 1.64
CA ILE A 91 -11.12 -32.76 2.15
C ILE A 91 -11.88 -34.07 2.32
N TYR A 92 -11.28 -35.12 1.80
CA TYR A 92 -11.81 -36.49 1.90
C TYR A 92 -11.93 -36.96 3.35
N SER A 93 -12.97 -37.74 3.66
CA SER A 93 -13.29 -38.21 5.00
C SER A 93 -12.20 -39.07 5.69
N TRP A 94 -11.22 -39.55 4.93
CA TRP A 94 -10.10 -40.35 5.47
C TRP A 94 -8.95 -39.50 6.00
N VAL A 95 -8.94 -38.17 5.75
CA VAL A 95 -7.88 -37.26 6.26
C VAL A 95 -8.23 -36.82 7.69
N PRO A 96 -7.32 -36.98 8.66
CA PRO A 96 -7.57 -36.53 10.02
C PRO A 96 -7.82 -35.01 10.08
N ARG A 97 -8.88 -34.59 10.79
CA ARG A 97 -9.28 -33.18 10.92
C ARG A 97 -8.15 -32.27 11.45
N VAL A 98 -7.25 -32.82 12.28
CA VAL A 98 -6.09 -32.08 12.82
C VAL A 98 -5.13 -31.66 11.71
N VAL A 99 -4.89 -32.53 10.72
CA VAL A 99 -4.03 -32.25 9.58
C VAL A 99 -4.63 -31.16 8.73
N VAL A 100 -5.93 -31.21 8.50
CA VAL A 100 -6.71 -30.21 7.77
C VAL A 100 -6.59 -28.84 8.44
N GLY A 101 -6.85 -28.76 9.74
CA GLY A 101 -6.74 -27.50 10.49
C GLY A 101 -5.34 -26.91 10.42
N GLY A 102 -4.30 -27.74 10.53
CA GLY A 102 -2.92 -27.30 10.42
C GLY A 102 -2.56 -26.73 9.04
N LEU A 103 -3.07 -27.33 7.95
CA LEU A 103 -2.88 -26.84 6.59
C LEU A 103 -3.62 -25.52 6.38
N VAL A 104 -4.87 -25.42 6.83
CA VAL A 104 -5.68 -24.20 6.73
C VAL A 104 -4.98 -23.03 7.43
N ILE A 105 -4.56 -23.24 8.69
CA ILE A 105 -3.87 -22.18 9.44
C ILE A 105 -2.60 -21.73 8.72
N LYS A 106 -1.78 -22.68 8.21
CA LYS A 106 -0.57 -22.32 7.47
C LYS A 106 -0.88 -21.53 6.21
N SER A 107 -1.84 -21.93 5.41
CA SER A 107 -2.22 -21.23 4.19
C SER A 107 -2.77 -19.83 4.49
N VAL A 108 -3.58 -19.69 5.52
CA VAL A 108 -4.14 -18.40 5.95
C VAL A 108 -3.05 -17.47 6.42
N LEU A 109 -2.17 -17.90 7.33
CA LEU A 109 -1.14 -17.06 7.92
C LEU A 109 0.00 -16.70 6.96
N LEU A 110 0.41 -17.65 6.09
CA LEU A 110 1.59 -17.44 5.24
C LEU A 110 1.27 -16.76 3.91
N GLU A 111 0.05 -16.92 3.40
CA GLU A 111 -0.30 -16.46 2.05
C GLU A 111 -1.54 -15.57 2.03
N LEU A 112 -2.68 -16.08 2.46
CA LEU A 112 -3.96 -15.43 2.18
C LEU A 112 -4.15 -14.13 2.95
N THR A 113 -3.93 -14.14 4.27
CA THR A 113 -4.14 -12.93 5.08
C THR A 113 -3.14 -11.83 4.76
N PRO A 114 -1.82 -12.09 4.70
CA PRO A 114 -0.87 -11.05 4.34
C PRO A 114 -1.12 -10.44 2.97
N LEU A 115 -1.40 -11.30 1.97
CA LEU A 115 -1.64 -10.85 0.60
C LEU A 115 -2.89 -9.96 0.50
N LEU A 116 -4.03 -10.45 1.02
CA LEU A 116 -5.30 -9.73 0.91
C LEU A 116 -5.33 -8.48 1.78
N THR A 117 -4.78 -8.55 2.98
CA THR A 117 -4.66 -7.39 3.87
C THR A 117 -3.77 -6.31 3.24
N ALA A 118 -2.62 -6.69 2.70
CA ALA A 118 -1.72 -5.74 2.03
C ALA A 118 -2.38 -5.10 0.80
N LEU A 119 -3.11 -5.89 0.00
CA LEU A 119 -3.80 -5.38 -1.19
C LEU A 119 -4.89 -4.35 -0.82
N VAL A 120 -5.70 -4.66 0.20
CA VAL A 120 -6.77 -3.77 0.67
C VAL A 120 -6.19 -2.51 1.30
N LEU A 121 -5.13 -2.65 2.12
CA LEU A 121 -4.44 -1.50 2.72
C LEU A 121 -3.79 -0.61 1.67
N ALA A 122 -3.15 -1.18 0.66
CA ALA A 122 -2.54 -0.42 -0.42
C ALA A 122 -3.60 0.40 -1.16
N GLY A 123 -4.76 -0.17 -1.45
CA GLY A 123 -5.88 0.53 -2.07
C GLY A 123 -6.44 1.65 -1.20
N LYS A 124 -6.78 1.36 0.06
CA LYS A 124 -7.33 2.34 1.00
C LYS A 124 -6.36 3.48 1.27
N VAL A 125 -5.14 3.14 1.69
CA VAL A 125 -4.14 4.15 2.09
C VAL A 125 -3.69 4.96 0.89
N GLY A 126 -3.49 4.32 -0.27
CA GLY A 126 -3.16 5.02 -1.51
C GLY A 126 -4.24 6.01 -1.92
N ALA A 127 -5.50 5.62 -1.89
CA ALA A 127 -6.63 6.51 -2.19
C ALA A 127 -6.71 7.68 -1.20
N THR A 128 -6.57 7.42 0.10
CA THR A 128 -6.60 8.45 1.14
C THR A 128 -5.47 9.47 0.95
N ILE A 129 -4.24 9.01 0.76
CA ILE A 129 -3.09 9.90 0.54
C ILE A 129 -3.29 10.75 -0.72
N THR A 130 -3.77 10.15 -1.80
CA THR A 130 -4.02 10.86 -3.05
C THR A 130 -5.10 11.93 -2.89
N ALA A 131 -6.20 11.61 -2.21
CA ALA A 131 -7.29 12.53 -1.95
C ALA A 131 -6.85 13.70 -1.07
N GLU A 132 -6.09 13.44 0.01
CA GLU A 132 -5.58 14.48 0.90
C GLU A 132 -4.61 15.43 0.19
N ILE A 133 -3.61 14.88 -0.53
CA ILE A 133 -2.66 15.71 -1.28
C ILE A 133 -3.37 16.47 -2.40
N GLY A 134 -4.32 15.85 -3.08
CA GLY A 134 -5.13 16.50 -4.10
C GLY A 134 -5.93 17.67 -3.54
N SER A 135 -6.59 17.49 -2.38
CA SER A 135 -7.31 18.54 -1.69
C SER A 135 -6.39 19.70 -1.26
N MET A 136 -5.21 19.38 -0.69
CA MET A 136 -4.22 20.40 -0.29
C MET A 136 -3.71 21.21 -1.49
N ARG A 137 -3.62 20.59 -2.65
CA ARG A 137 -3.18 21.29 -3.87
C ARG A 137 -4.27 22.22 -4.43
N VAL A 138 -5.51 21.77 -4.43
CA VAL A 138 -6.66 22.61 -4.87
C VAL A 138 -6.87 23.82 -3.95
N THR A 139 -6.56 23.68 -2.66
CA THR A 139 -6.67 24.76 -1.66
C THR A 139 -5.39 25.58 -1.52
N GLU A 140 -4.43 25.47 -2.45
CA GLU A 140 -3.16 26.20 -2.51
C GLU A 140 -2.27 26.05 -1.25
N GLN A 141 -2.55 25.05 -0.40
CA GLN A 141 -1.76 24.79 0.81
C GLN A 141 -0.33 24.29 0.46
N VAL A 142 -0.19 23.57 -0.64
CA VAL A 142 1.11 23.10 -1.13
C VAL A 142 1.96 24.27 -1.58
N ASP A 143 1.38 25.21 -2.33
CA ASP A 143 2.07 26.40 -2.84
C ASP A 143 2.46 27.35 -1.69
N ALA A 144 1.60 27.44 -0.67
CA ALA A 144 1.92 28.19 0.56
C ALA A 144 3.12 27.58 1.32
N LEU A 145 3.23 26.26 1.40
CA LEU A 145 4.38 25.57 2.01
C LEU A 145 5.67 25.85 1.21
N GLU A 146 5.62 25.80 -0.11
CA GLU A 146 6.76 26.09 -0.97
C GLU A 146 7.18 27.56 -0.88
N ALA A 147 6.21 28.48 -0.79
CA ALA A 147 6.50 29.90 -0.57
C ALA A 147 7.19 30.19 0.78
N MET A 148 6.93 29.36 1.81
CA MET A 148 7.64 29.41 3.09
C MET A 148 9.02 28.72 3.07
N GLY A 149 9.45 28.19 1.92
CA GLY A 149 10.75 27.53 1.76
C GLY A 149 10.78 26.07 2.23
N PHE A 150 9.63 25.48 2.57
CA PHE A 150 9.53 24.05 2.88
C PHE A 150 9.44 23.24 1.59
N ASP A 151 10.15 22.12 1.58
CA ASP A 151 9.98 21.16 0.50
C ASP A 151 8.70 20.33 0.73
N SER A 152 7.71 20.60 -0.11
CA SER A 152 6.38 19.99 -0.04
C SER A 152 6.43 18.46 -0.07
N ILE A 153 7.33 17.87 -0.85
CA ILE A 153 7.46 16.40 -0.96
C ILE A 153 7.97 15.81 0.36
N SER A 154 9.04 16.35 0.91
CA SER A 154 9.60 15.86 2.19
C SER A 154 8.62 16.04 3.34
N TYR A 155 7.92 17.16 3.37
CA TYR A 155 7.03 17.47 4.48
C TYR A 155 5.72 16.65 4.44
N LEU A 156 5.15 16.43 3.25
CA LEU A 156 3.85 15.78 3.11
C LEU A 156 3.96 14.27 2.84
N VAL A 157 4.89 13.85 1.98
CA VAL A 157 4.92 12.46 1.48
C VAL A 157 5.77 11.57 2.36
N THR A 158 6.94 12.04 2.80
CA THR A 158 7.88 11.21 3.57
C THR A 158 7.30 10.65 4.87
N PRO A 159 6.62 11.44 5.76
CA PRO A 159 6.07 10.89 6.99
C PRO A 159 4.94 9.88 6.74
N ARG A 160 4.17 10.05 5.66
CA ARG A 160 3.10 9.11 5.28
C ARG A 160 3.63 7.77 4.82
N VAL A 161 4.65 7.79 3.95
CA VAL A 161 5.28 6.55 3.47
C VAL A 161 5.96 5.80 4.60
N LEU A 162 6.70 6.49 5.47
CA LEU A 162 7.34 5.86 6.64
C LEU A 162 6.33 5.28 7.62
N ALA A 163 5.24 5.99 7.88
CA ALA A 163 4.16 5.48 8.71
C ALA A 163 3.51 4.23 8.11
N GLY A 164 3.31 4.20 6.78
CA GLY A 164 2.81 3.03 6.06
C GLY A 164 3.75 1.83 6.19
N VAL A 165 5.04 2.03 5.94
CA VAL A 165 6.07 0.96 6.04
C VAL A 165 6.09 0.31 7.44
N LEU A 166 5.88 1.10 8.49
CA LEU A 166 5.85 0.57 9.86
C LEU A 166 4.49 -0.02 10.24
N MET A 167 3.38 0.60 9.80
CA MET A 167 2.05 0.17 10.20
C MET A 167 1.53 -1.03 9.42
N PHE A 168 1.91 -1.22 8.16
CA PHE A 168 1.45 -2.35 7.36
C PHE A 168 1.82 -3.70 7.97
N PRO A 169 3.07 -3.98 8.36
CA PRO A 169 3.42 -5.23 9.04
C PRO A 169 2.62 -5.45 10.33
N VAL A 170 2.42 -4.40 11.12
CA VAL A 170 1.64 -4.47 12.36
C VAL A 170 0.19 -4.85 12.08
N LEU A 171 -0.43 -4.22 11.08
CA LEU A 171 -1.79 -4.52 10.67
C LEU A 171 -1.94 -5.92 10.07
N VAL A 172 -0.93 -6.41 9.36
CA VAL A 172 -0.91 -7.79 8.84
C VAL A 172 -0.88 -8.79 9.98
N VAL A 173 0.03 -8.63 10.95
CA VAL A 173 0.09 -9.51 12.14
C VAL A 173 -1.22 -9.48 12.93
N PHE A 174 -1.80 -8.29 13.08
CA PHE A 174 -3.13 -8.16 13.70
C PHE A 174 -4.20 -8.90 12.88
N GLY A 175 -4.19 -8.75 11.56
CA GLY A 175 -5.08 -9.44 10.64
C GLY A 175 -4.95 -10.96 10.72
N ASP A 176 -3.74 -11.49 10.87
CA ASP A 176 -3.48 -12.92 11.04
C ASP A 176 -4.17 -13.48 12.28
N VAL A 177 -4.07 -12.78 13.40
CA VAL A 177 -4.76 -13.19 14.64
C VAL A 177 -6.28 -13.22 14.43
N VAL A 178 -6.82 -12.18 13.80
CA VAL A 178 -8.26 -12.08 13.50
C VAL A 178 -8.71 -13.16 12.52
N ALA A 179 -7.88 -13.48 11.52
CA ALA A 179 -8.17 -14.52 10.54
C ALA A 179 -8.24 -15.93 11.17
N VAL A 180 -7.34 -16.23 12.11
CA VAL A 180 -7.38 -17.50 12.86
C VAL A 180 -8.66 -17.59 13.70
N LEU A 181 -9.07 -16.52 14.37
CA LEU A 181 -10.32 -16.49 15.12
C LEU A 181 -11.53 -16.65 14.21
N GLY A 182 -11.55 -15.97 13.05
CA GLY A 182 -12.59 -16.13 12.02
C GLY A 182 -12.66 -17.55 11.47
N GLY A 183 -11.50 -18.16 11.23
CA GLY A 183 -11.39 -19.56 10.79
C GLY A 183 -11.91 -20.56 11.83
N TYR A 184 -11.61 -20.34 13.10
CA TYR A 184 -12.15 -21.13 14.21
C TYR A 184 -13.67 -21.03 14.27
N PHE A 185 -14.21 -19.82 14.19
CA PHE A 185 -15.66 -19.61 14.16
C PHE A 185 -16.33 -20.30 12.97
N GLY A 186 -15.75 -20.17 11.76
CA GLY A 186 -16.24 -20.86 10.57
C GLY A 186 -16.23 -22.39 10.70
N ALA A 187 -15.16 -22.95 11.27
CA ALA A 187 -15.06 -24.39 11.52
C ALA A 187 -16.10 -24.88 12.49
N VAL A 188 -16.40 -24.14 13.57
CA VAL A 188 -17.43 -24.48 14.56
C VAL A 188 -18.83 -24.47 13.92
N VAL A 189 -19.13 -23.49 13.06
CA VAL A 189 -20.43 -23.40 12.36
C VAL A 189 -20.66 -24.59 11.41
N VAL A 190 -19.59 -25.09 10.76
CA VAL A 190 -19.70 -26.26 9.85
C VAL A 190 -19.73 -27.58 10.62
N ALA A 191 -19.16 -27.63 11.82
CA ALA A 191 -19.11 -28.85 12.64
C ALA A 191 -20.40 -29.13 13.40
N ASN A 192 -21.30 -28.15 13.55
CA ASN A 192 -22.67 -28.31 14.11
C ASN A 192 -23.70 -28.44 12.99
#